data_561e2a9f14c04506ae15812078f01988
#
_entry.id   561e2a9f14c04506ae15812078f01988
#
_cell.length_a   1.000
_cell.length_b   1.000
_cell.length_c   1.000
_cell.angle_alpha   90.00
_cell.angle_beta   90.00
_cell.angle_gamma   90.00
#
_symmetry.space_group_name_H-M   'P 1'
#
loop_
_entity.id
_entity.type
_entity.pdbx_description
1 polymer ?
#
loop_
_entity_poly.entity_id
_entity_poly.type
_entity_poly.pdbx_seq_one_letter_code
_entity_poly.pdbx_strand_id
1 'polypeptide(L)'
;MAGGTGAQNGARPAAMPMRLSGIAKLYRQSGLFTWQLRGGSRDSLRPGLQDPWKGNATRGSDIMAYRSSPASSDEAHASFAWLRDLRAEGSVEARSRARDLITDWIGANSSWKLPDWRPDLMGERLAIIAMNYGWYGDSADETFQSRLAHSVEMQLRCLAMDWRRMRSVDQQIGALRGIALAEAALGGEDSRIEALQDMLFPKIRNVTHADGGHVSRMPDRHIKLMRQLVEFRMATSLASVDGSALSDTIKRMGAVARMWRHGDGRIAHFNGGGSISAEIAEETLLRAGVHGKTVQQAPYSGFLRMGSGRT
;
A
#
# COMPACT_ATOMS: atom_id res chain seq x y z
N MET A 1 -34.09 -22.88 20.85
CA MET A 1 -34.41 -22.14 19.61
C MET A 1 -34.15 -20.64 19.85
N ALA A 2 -33.13 -20.09 19.29
CA ALA A 2 -32.96 -18.64 19.08
C ALA A 2 -31.90 -18.49 18.00
N GLY A 3 -32.35 -18.27 16.77
CA GLY A 3 -31.49 -18.02 15.62
C GLY A 3 -30.92 -16.61 15.69
N GLY A 4 -29.61 -16.51 15.84
CA GLY A 4 -28.89 -15.26 15.67
C GLY A 4 -28.63 -15.02 14.19
N THR A 5 -29.42 -14.16 13.56
CA THR A 5 -29.14 -13.62 12.23
C THR A 5 -27.93 -12.69 12.33
N GLY A 6 -26.78 -13.19 11.92
CA GLY A 6 -25.60 -12.35 11.70
C GLY A 6 -25.88 -11.34 10.59
N ALA A 7 -26.07 -10.09 10.98
CA ALA A 7 -26.12 -8.97 10.05
C ALA A 7 -24.76 -8.87 9.33
N GLN A 8 -24.71 -9.27 8.07
CA GLN A 8 -23.63 -8.91 7.16
C GLN A 8 -23.67 -7.40 7.01
N ASN A 9 -22.79 -6.71 7.72
CA ASN A 9 -22.48 -5.30 7.46
C ASN A 9 -21.87 -5.21 6.05
N GLY A 10 -22.72 -5.02 5.04
CA GLY A 10 -22.30 -4.65 3.70
C GLY A 10 -21.56 -3.33 3.77
N ALA A 11 -20.23 -3.39 3.82
CA ALA A 11 -19.40 -2.19 3.76
C ALA A 11 -19.77 -1.42 2.49
N ARG A 12 -20.26 -0.18 2.65
CA ARG A 12 -20.50 0.70 1.51
C ARG A 12 -19.19 0.85 0.76
N PRO A 13 -19.18 0.70 -0.59
CA PRO A 13 -17.97 0.90 -1.37
C PRO A 13 -17.38 2.27 -1.03
N ALA A 14 -16.08 2.30 -0.77
CA ALA A 14 -15.40 3.55 -0.41
C ALA A 14 -15.66 4.60 -1.50
N ALA A 15 -16.00 5.82 -1.08
CA ALA A 15 -16.28 6.90 -2.02
C ALA A 15 -15.04 7.19 -2.88
N MET A 16 -15.25 7.52 -4.15
CA MET A 16 -14.17 7.93 -5.08
C MET A 16 -13.27 8.99 -4.40
N PRO A 17 -11.96 8.80 -4.31
CA PRO A 17 -11.04 9.69 -3.59
C PRO A 17 -10.90 11.07 -4.22
N MET A 18 -11.41 11.26 -5.44
CA MET A 18 -11.42 12.52 -6.16
C MET A 18 -12.75 12.73 -6.92
N ARG A 19 -13.09 13.98 -7.26
CA ARG A 19 -14.25 14.28 -8.12
C ARG A 19 -13.83 14.25 -9.59
N LEU A 20 -14.61 13.54 -10.41
CA LEU A 20 -14.52 13.60 -11.86
C LEU A 20 -15.83 14.19 -12.41
N SER A 21 -15.72 15.17 -13.30
CA SER A 21 -16.89 15.62 -14.09
C SER A 21 -17.34 14.51 -15.04
N GLY A 22 -18.58 14.58 -15.52
CA GLY A 22 -19.11 13.65 -16.51
C GLY A 22 -18.24 13.60 -17.78
N ILE A 23 -17.81 14.77 -18.27
CA ILE A 23 -16.92 14.88 -19.45
C ILE A 23 -15.57 14.21 -19.18
N ALA A 24 -14.95 14.46 -18.02
CA ALA A 24 -13.69 13.81 -17.66
C ALA A 24 -13.82 12.28 -17.58
N LYS A 25 -14.96 11.78 -17.10
CA LYS A 25 -15.23 10.35 -17.05
C LYS A 25 -15.37 9.75 -18.45
N LEU A 26 -16.14 10.41 -19.34
CA LEU A 26 -16.29 9.98 -20.74
C LEU A 26 -14.94 9.97 -21.47
N TYR A 27 -14.15 11.03 -21.30
CA TYR A 27 -12.80 11.08 -21.89
C TYR A 27 -11.94 9.90 -21.43
N ARG A 28 -11.94 9.60 -20.12
CA ARG A 28 -11.14 8.48 -19.57
C ARG A 28 -11.60 7.09 -20.08
N GLN A 29 -12.85 6.95 -20.45
CA GLN A 29 -13.39 5.72 -21.04
C GLN A 29 -13.09 5.61 -22.54
N SER A 30 -12.55 6.66 -23.16
CA SER A 30 -12.26 6.67 -24.60
C SER A 30 -10.96 5.92 -24.95
N GLY A 31 -10.90 5.42 -26.19
CA GLY A 31 -9.68 4.84 -26.76
C GLY A 31 -8.53 5.85 -26.82
N LEU A 32 -8.80 7.16 -26.95
CA LEU A 32 -7.81 8.22 -26.97
C LEU A 32 -7.07 8.30 -25.63
N PHE A 33 -7.79 8.24 -24.50
CA PHE A 33 -7.17 8.23 -23.18
C PHE A 33 -6.32 6.97 -22.97
N THR A 34 -6.84 5.81 -23.38
CA THR A 34 -6.07 4.56 -23.32
C THR A 34 -4.79 4.67 -24.17
N TRP A 35 -4.88 5.25 -25.35
CA TRP A 35 -3.72 5.48 -26.22
C TRP A 35 -2.71 6.45 -25.55
N GLN A 36 -3.17 7.52 -24.91
CA GLN A 36 -2.31 8.45 -24.16
C GLN A 36 -1.55 7.77 -23.00
N LEU A 37 -2.16 6.78 -22.37
CA LEU A 37 -1.51 6.00 -21.31
C LEU A 37 -0.46 5.01 -21.85
N ARG A 38 -0.57 4.60 -23.11
CA ARG A 38 0.42 3.74 -23.79
C ARG A 38 1.67 4.56 -24.08
N GLY A 39 2.78 3.91 -24.27
CA GLY A 39 4.03 4.58 -24.69
C GLY A 39 5.20 4.33 -23.72
N GLY A 40 5.25 3.22 -23.04
CA GLY A 40 6.43 2.69 -22.36
C GLY A 40 7.21 1.74 -23.25
N SER A 41 8.50 1.67 -23.01
CA SER A 41 9.41 0.77 -23.73
C SER A 41 10.04 -0.25 -22.79
N ARG A 42 9.47 -0.46 -21.61
CA ARG A 42 10.02 -1.40 -20.63
C ARG A 42 9.44 -2.79 -20.85
N ASP A 43 10.33 -3.76 -21.04
CA ASP A 43 9.95 -5.15 -21.32
C ASP A 43 9.73 -5.97 -20.05
N SER A 44 10.25 -5.49 -18.90
CA SER A 44 10.09 -6.15 -17.61
C SER A 44 10.25 -5.17 -16.45
N LEU A 45 9.87 -5.61 -15.25
CA LEU A 45 10.24 -4.97 -14.00
C LEU A 45 11.61 -5.51 -13.53
N ARG A 46 12.27 -4.77 -12.66
CA ARG A 46 13.51 -5.21 -12.00
C ARG A 46 13.17 -5.85 -10.66
N PRO A 47 13.71 -7.04 -10.34
CA PRO A 47 13.68 -7.56 -8.99
C PRO A 47 14.57 -6.71 -8.06
N GLY A 48 14.36 -6.80 -6.76
CA GLY A 48 15.18 -6.08 -5.76
C GLY A 48 14.34 -5.51 -4.62
N LEU A 49 13.07 -5.20 -4.87
CA LEU A 49 12.11 -4.90 -3.82
C LEU A 49 11.57 -6.19 -3.21
N GLN A 50 11.47 -6.25 -1.89
CA GLN A 50 10.87 -7.38 -1.18
C GLN A 50 9.78 -6.86 -0.25
N ASP A 51 8.54 -7.32 -0.43
CA ASP A 51 7.44 -6.93 0.44
C ASP A 51 7.76 -7.29 1.90
N PRO A 52 7.89 -6.30 2.80
CA PRO A 52 8.29 -6.53 4.18
C PRO A 52 7.16 -7.13 5.03
N TRP A 53 5.93 -7.17 4.51
CA TRP A 53 4.75 -7.57 5.27
C TRP A 53 4.38 -9.02 5.01
N LYS A 54 4.01 -9.71 6.08
CA LYS A 54 3.54 -11.09 6.01
C LYS A 54 2.14 -11.14 5.41
N GLY A 55 1.88 -12.19 4.63
CA GLY A 55 0.54 -12.60 4.21
C GLY A 55 -0.04 -13.65 5.17
N ASN A 56 -1.23 -14.11 4.86
CA ASN A 56 -1.92 -15.19 5.58
C ASN A 56 -1.96 -16.46 4.71
N ALA A 57 -1.21 -17.50 5.11
CA ALA A 57 -1.11 -18.74 4.35
C ALA A 57 -2.45 -19.46 4.20
N THR A 58 -3.32 -19.42 5.22
CA THR A 58 -4.66 -20.03 5.15
C THR A 58 -5.51 -19.36 4.07
N ARG A 59 -5.52 -18.01 4.02
CA ARG A 59 -6.19 -17.29 2.93
C ARG A 59 -5.55 -17.56 1.57
N GLY A 60 -4.23 -17.77 1.53
CA GLY A 60 -3.53 -18.22 0.33
C GLY A 60 -4.06 -19.56 -0.17
N SER A 61 -4.19 -20.54 0.72
CA SER A 61 -4.77 -21.86 0.40
C SER A 61 -6.24 -21.75 -0.05
N ASP A 62 -7.03 -20.88 0.55
CA ASP A 62 -8.40 -20.61 0.12
C ASP A 62 -8.44 -20.07 -1.32
N ILE A 63 -7.56 -19.12 -1.67
CA ILE A 63 -7.45 -18.58 -3.04
C ILE A 63 -7.04 -19.66 -4.04
N MET A 64 -6.20 -20.61 -3.63
CA MET A 64 -5.82 -21.77 -4.44
C MET A 64 -6.99 -22.71 -4.70
N ALA A 65 -7.83 -22.95 -3.69
CA ALA A 65 -8.99 -23.85 -3.79
C ALA A 65 -10.09 -23.27 -4.70
N TYR A 66 -10.27 -21.95 -4.73
CA TYR A 66 -11.26 -21.29 -5.57
C TYR A 66 -10.71 -21.05 -6.99
N ARG A 67 -11.25 -21.81 -7.97
CA ARG A 67 -10.88 -21.65 -9.39
C ARG A 67 -11.38 -20.36 -10.03
N SER A 68 -12.38 -19.70 -9.47
CA SER A 68 -12.88 -18.42 -9.93
C SER A 68 -12.04 -17.28 -9.37
N SER A 69 -11.77 -16.28 -10.21
CA SER A 69 -11.22 -15.01 -9.72
C SER A 69 -12.13 -14.45 -8.61
N PRO A 70 -11.59 -14.01 -7.47
CA PRO A 70 -12.40 -13.30 -6.47
C PRO A 70 -13.20 -12.21 -7.17
N ALA A 71 -14.48 -12.03 -6.79
CA ALA A 71 -15.36 -11.07 -7.46
C ALA A 71 -14.68 -9.70 -7.57
N SER A 72 -14.69 -9.11 -8.75
CA SER A 72 -13.98 -7.86 -9.10
C SER A 72 -14.42 -6.62 -8.29
N SER A 73 -15.42 -6.77 -7.41
CA SER A 73 -15.96 -5.69 -6.56
C SER A 73 -15.29 -5.57 -5.18
N ASP A 74 -14.41 -6.50 -4.81
CA ASP A 74 -13.69 -6.45 -3.54
C ASP A 74 -12.43 -5.56 -3.68
N GLU A 75 -12.31 -4.55 -2.81
CA GLU A 75 -11.14 -3.67 -2.77
C GLU A 75 -9.83 -4.44 -2.54
N ALA A 76 -9.88 -5.53 -1.76
CA ALA A 76 -8.74 -6.41 -1.54
C ALA A 76 -8.28 -7.08 -2.84
N HIS A 77 -9.22 -7.48 -3.69
CA HIS A 77 -8.92 -8.03 -5.01
C HIS A 77 -8.33 -6.96 -5.93
N ALA A 78 -8.97 -5.80 -6.02
CA ALA A 78 -8.53 -4.70 -6.90
C ALA A 78 -7.18 -4.08 -6.47
N SER A 79 -6.81 -4.17 -5.20
CA SER A 79 -5.51 -3.71 -4.67
C SER A 79 -4.38 -4.74 -4.78
N PHE A 80 -4.68 -5.98 -5.15
CA PHE A 80 -3.77 -7.12 -5.16
C PHE A 80 -3.22 -7.53 -3.78
N ALA A 81 -3.92 -7.19 -2.69
CA ALA A 81 -3.53 -7.58 -1.33
C ALA A 81 -3.34 -9.11 -1.18
N TRP A 82 -4.08 -9.90 -1.97
CA TRP A 82 -4.01 -11.35 -2.05
C TRP A 82 -2.64 -11.91 -2.51
N LEU A 83 -1.79 -11.11 -3.19
CA LEU A 83 -0.44 -11.54 -3.56
C LEU A 83 0.41 -11.91 -2.33
N ARG A 84 0.24 -11.17 -1.22
CA ARG A 84 0.91 -11.48 0.05
C ARG A 84 0.47 -12.84 0.60
N ASP A 85 -0.82 -13.14 0.49
CA ASP A 85 -1.40 -14.38 1.00
C ASP A 85 -0.93 -15.59 0.17
N LEU A 86 -0.92 -15.50 -1.16
CA LEU A 86 -0.34 -16.53 -2.03
C LEU A 86 1.18 -16.70 -1.81
N ARG A 87 1.91 -15.61 -1.59
CA ARG A 87 3.33 -15.70 -1.24
C ARG A 87 3.55 -16.39 0.11
N ALA A 88 2.65 -16.19 1.07
CA ALA A 88 2.74 -16.84 2.38
C ALA A 88 2.38 -18.33 2.33
N GLU A 89 1.52 -18.75 1.40
CA GLU A 89 1.25 -20.16 1.09
C GLU A 89 2.51 -20.83 0.51
N GLY A 90 3.21 -20.17 -0.43
CA GLY A 90 4.60 -20.43 -0.79
C GLY A 90 4.87 -21.54 -1.82
N SER A 91 3.84 -22.28 -2.28
CA SER A 91 4.01 -23.34 -3.29
C SER A 91 4.35 -22.79 -4.68
N VAL A 92 4.80 -23.66 -5.57
CA VAL A 92 5.02 -23.35 -7.00
C VAL A 92 3.68 -23.07 -7.68
N GLU A 93 2.65 -23.79 -7.28
CA GLU A 93 1.28 -23.65 -7.75
C GLU A 93 0.70 -22.28 -7.37
N ALA A 94 0.97 -21.79 -6.14
CA ALA A 94 0.56 -20.44 -5.72
C ALA A 94 1.22 -19.35 -6.57
N ARG A 95 2.47 -19.54 -6.97
CA ARG A 95 3.16 -18.65 -7.88
C ARG A 95 2.53 -18.64 -9.28
N SER A 96 2.20 -19.82 -9.82
CA SER A 96 1.48 -19.93 -11.10
C SER A 96 0.12 -19.26 -11.00
N ARG A 97 -0.62 -19.52 -9.92
CA ARG A 97 -1.93 -18.91 -9.67
C ARG A 97 -1.87 -17.39 -9.59
N ALA A 98 -0.83 -16.83 -8.99
CA ALA A 98 -0.61 -15.39 -8.95
C ALA A 98 -0.47 -14.80 -10.37
N ARG A 99 0.29 -15.47 -11.25
CA ARG A 99 0.45 -15.05 -12.66
C ARG A 99 -0.87 -15.11 -13.42
N ASP A 100 -1.66 -16.17 -13.24
CA ASP A 100 -2.96 -16.33 -13.87
C ASP A 100 -3.91 -15.20 -13.47
N LEU A 101 -4.05 -14.93 -12.15
CA LEU A 101 -4.90 -13.87 -11.64
C LEU A 101 -4.48 -12.48 -12.12
N ILE A 102 -3.18 -12.21 -12.21
CA ILE A 102 -2.65 -10.96 -12.76
C ILE A 102 -2.97 -10.86 -14.26
N THR A 103 -2.79 -11.94 -15.01
CA THR A 103 -3.07 -11.99 -16.45
C THR A 103 -4.54 -11.73 -16.74
N ASP A 104 -5.42 -12.37 -15.98
CA ASP A 104 -6.87 -12.19 -16.07
C ASP A 104 -7.26 -10.74 -15.76
N TRP A 105 -6.68 -10.17 -14.70
CA TRP A 105 -6.93 -8.79 -14.32
C TRP A 105 -6.46 -7.82 -15.42
N ILE A 106 -5.27 -8.00 -15.98
CA ILE A 106 -4.75 -7.17 -17.09
C ILE A 106 -5.68 -7.25 -18.31
N GLY A 107 -6.17 -8.46 -18.64
CA GLY A 107 -7.12 -8.66 -19.72
C GLY A 107 -8.43 -7.90 -19.52
N ALA A 108 -8.99 -7.99 -18.33
CA ALA A 108 -10.24 -7.32 -17.96
C ALA A 108 -10.12 -5.80 -17.80
N ASN A 109 -8.91 -5.28 -17.55
CA ASN A 109 -8.64 -3.89 -17.22
C ASN A 109 -7.62 -3.23 -18.18
N SER A 110 -7.64 -3.63 -19.44
CA SER A 110 -6.77 -3.08 -20.51
C SER A 110 -7.06 -1.61 -20.86
N SER A 111 -8.12 -1.04 -20.31
CA SER A 111 -8.51 0.37 -20.41
C SER A 111 -9.03 0.89 -19.08
N TRP A 112 -9.09 2.22 -18.94
CA TRP A 112 -9.57 2.85 -17.72
C TRP A 112 -11.04 2.49 -17.42
N LYS A 113 -11.28 1.91 -16.24
CA LYS A 113 -12.59 1.42 -15.81
C LYS A 113 -12.71 1.49 -14.28
N LEU A 114 -13.80 2.05 -13.77
CA LEU A 114 -14.11 2.02 -12.35
C LEU A 114 -14.82 0.70 -11.97
N PRO A 115 -14.62 0.18 -10.75
CA PRO A 115 -13.81 0.76 -9.66
C PRO A 115 -12.31 0.50 -9.73
N ASP A 116 -11.82 -0.40 -10.57
CA ASP A 116 -10.45 -0.92 -10.56
C ASP A 116 -9.37 0.17 -10.79
N TRP A 117 -9.72 1.23 -11.52
CA TRP A 117 -8.85 2.37 -11.79
C TRP A 117 -9.03 3.53 -10.79
N ARG A 118 -9.52 3.26 -9.60
CA ARG A 118 -9.50 4.24 -8.51
C ARG A 118 -8.05 4.54 -8.11
N PRO A 119 -7.67 5.83 -7.94
CA PRO A 119 -6.28 6.20 -7.65
C PRO A 119 -5.70 5.59 -6.37
N ASP A 120 -6.51 5.42 -5.32
CA ASP A 120 -6.11 4.79 -4.08
C ASP A 120 -5.81 3.29 -4.27
N LEU A 121 -6.64 2.57 -5.03
CA LEU A 121 -6.42 1.17 -5.37
C LEU A 121 -5.22 0.99 -6.31
N MET A 122 -5.04 1.88 -7.29
CA MET A 122 -3.85 1.87 -8.16
C MET A 122 -2.56 2.03 -7.35
N GLY A 123 -2.54 2.97 -6.38
CA GLY A 123 -1.38 3.19 -5.52
C GLY A 123 -1.01 1.96 -4.69
N GLU A 124 -2.01 1.27 -4.11
CA GLU A 124 -1.80 0.01 -3.39
C GLU A 124 -1.32 -1.09 -4.34
N ARG A 125 -1.99 -1.28 -5.46
CA ARG A 125 -1.68 -2.33 -6.43
C ARG A 125 -0.28 -2.18 -7.03
N LEU A 126 0.11 -0.99 -7.45
CA LEU A 126 1.45 -0.71 -7.97
C LEU A 126 2.54 -1.05 -6.95
N ALA A 127 2.34 -0.68 -5.68
CA ALA A 127 3.27 -1.01 -4.61
C ALA A 127 3.39 -2.51 -4.39
N ILE A 128 2.25 -3.22 -4.32
CA ILE A 128 2.24 -4.66 -4.08
C ILE A 128 2.83 -5.43 -5.27
N ILE A 129 2.53 -5.04 -6.50
CA ILE A 129 3.13 -5.60 -7.72
C ILE A 129 4.65 -5.47 -7.65
N ALA A 130 5.15 -4.25 -7.42
CA ALA A 130 6.59 -3.96 -7.41
C ALA A 130 7.33 -4.76 -6.33
N MET A 131 6.80 -4.78 -5.11
CA MET A 131 7.44 -5.43 -3.97
C MET A 131 7.40 -6.97 -4.02
N ASN A 132 6.49 -7.55 -4.78
CA ASN A 132 6.37 -9.00 -4.90
C ASN A 132 6.89 -9.55 -6.24
N TYR A 133 7.34 -8.69 -7.16
CA TYR A 133 7.76 -9.09 -8.50
C TYR A 133 8.84 -10.17 -8.48
N GLY A 134 9.86 -10.05 -7.62
CA GLY A 134 10.92 -11.05 -7.48
C GLY A 134 10.42 -12.46 -7.12
N TRP A 135 9.25 -12.56 -6.47
CA TRP A 135 8.65 -13.85 -6.14
C TRP A 135 7.88 -14.47 -7.31
N TYR A 136 7.01 -13.69 -7.99
CA TYR A 136 6.12 -14.26 -8.99
C TYR A 136 6.53 -13.94 -10.43
N GLY A 137 7.20 -12.82 -10.69
CA GLY A 137 7.39 -12.27 -12.03
C GLY A 137 8.76 -12.55 -12.64
N ASP A 138 9.82 -12.53 -11.84
CA ASP A 138 11.21 -12.63 -12.30
C ASP A 138 11.51 -13.93 -13.10
N SER A 139 10.88 -15.04 -12.70
CA SER A 139 11.00 -16.33 -13.38
C SER A 139 9.83 -16.63 -14.35
N ALA A 140 9.05 -15.64 -14.72
CA ALA A 140 7.98 -15.79 -15.71
C ALA A 140 8.52 -15.69 -17.14
N ASP A 141 7.72 -16.11 -18.13
CA ASP A 141 8.05 -15.92 -19.54
C ASP A 141 8.04 -14.43 -19.94
N GLU A 142 8.73 -14.09 -21.01
CA GLU A 142 8.87 -12.73 -21.53
C GLU A 142 7.52 -12.08 -21.88
N THR A 143 6.56 -12.87 -22.35
CA THR A 143 5.22 -12.38 -22.70
C THR A 143 4.49 -11.87 -21.46
N PHE A 144 4.52 -12.62 -20.37
CA PHE A 144 3.96 -12.19 -19.09
C PHE A 144 4.66 -10.95 -18.58
N GLN A 145 6.00 -10.94 -18.58
CA GLN A 145 6.82 -9.82 -18.06
C GLN A 145 6.52 -8.53 -18.83
N SER A 146 6.51 -8.57 -20.16
CA SER A 146 6.21 -7.42 -21.01
C SER A 146 4.77 -6.90 -20.82
N ARG A 147 3.78 -7.78 -20.76
CA ARG A 147 2.37 -7.40 -20.50
C ARG A 147 2.19 -6.76 -19.15
N LEU A 148 2.87 -7.29 -18.11
CA LEU A 148 2.84 -6.73 -16.77
C LEU A 148 3.50 -5.35 -16.74
N ALA A 149 4.71 -5.20 -17.30
CA ALA A 149 5.43 -3.93 -17.36
C ALA A 149 4.59 -2.86 -18.06
N HIS A 150 3.99 -3.17 -19.20
CA HIS A 150 3.10 -2.27 -19.92
C HIS A 150 1.89 -1.85 -19.06
N SER A 151 1.25 -2.80 -18.37
CA SER A 151 0.12 -2.51 -17.47
C SER A 151 0.53 -1.61 -16.30
N VAL A 152 1.70 -1.86 -15.70
CA VAL A 152 2.26 -1.03 -14.62
C VAL A 152 2.52 0.39 -15.10
N GLU A 153 3.13 0.56 -16.28
CA GLU A 153 3.38 1.88 -16.86
C GLU A 153 2.08 2.67 -17.14
N MET A 154 1.06 2.02 -17.68
CA MET A 154 -0.24 2.67 -17.90
C MET A 154 -0.87 3.16 -16.60
N GLN A 155 -0.87 2.32 -15.56
CA GLN A 155 -1.40 2.67 -14.24
C GLN A 155 -0.57 3.77 -13.58
N LEU A 156 0.75 3.69 -13.69
CA LEU A 156 1.67 4.70 -13.16
C LEU A 156 1.39 6.08 -13.76
N ARG A 157 1.24 6.17 -15.10
CA ARG A 157 0.90 7.43 -15.78
C ARG A 157 -0.46 7.97 -15.35
N CYS A 158 -1.47 7.09 -15.25
CA CYS A 158 -2.79 7.48 -14.78
C CYS A 158 -2.74 8.03 -13.34
N LEU A 159 -2.06 7.32 -12.46
CA LEU A 159 -1.92 7.75 -11.05
C LEU A 159 -1.13 9.04 -10.91
N ALA A 160 -0.06 9.23 -11.71
CA ALA A 160 0.72 10.47 -11.74
C ALA A 160 -0.10 11.71 -12.14
N MET A 161 -1.13 11.55 -12.98
CA MET A 161 -2.07 12.63 -13.29
C MET A 161 -3.07 12.91 -12.16
N ASP A 162 -3.39 11.93 -11.34
CA ASP A 162 -4.53 11.99 -10.42
C ASP A 162 -4.17 12.26 -8.96
N TRP A 163 -3.02 11.86 -8.48
CA TRP A 163 -2.69 11.86 -7.06
C TRP A 163 -2.85 13.22 -6.39
N ARG A 164 -2.53 14.34 -7.09
CA ARG A 164 -2.66 15.70 -6.54
C ARG A 164 -4.13 16.11 -6.31
N ARG A 165 -5.07 15.48 -7.02
CA ARG A 165 -6.51 15.76 -6.95
C ARG A 165 -7.22 14.94 -5.87
N MET A 166 -6.52 14.01 -5.22
CA MET A 166 -7.08 13.21 -4.13
C MET A 166 -7.35 14.10 -2.92
N ARG A 167 -8.47 13.85 -2.25
CA ARG A 167 -8.98 14.72 -1.16
C ARG A 167 -8.19 14.54 0.14
N SER A 168 -7.78 13.32 0.44
CA SER A 168 -7.08 12.97 1.67
C SER A 168 -5.58 13.03 1.45
N VAL A 169 -4.86 13.69 2.35
CA VAL A 169 -3.39 13.71 2.32
C VAL A 169 -2.82 12.31 2.54
N ASP A 170 -3.44 11.49 3.39
CA ASP A 170 -3.03 10.08 3.60
C ASP A 170 -3.11 9.29 2.28
N GLN A 171 -4.17 9.51 1.49
CA GLN A 171 -4.31 8.88 0.18
C GLN A 171 -3.27 9.39 -0.82
N GLN A 172 -2.94 10.71 -0.78
CA GLN A 172 -1.86 11.28 -1.61
C GLN A 172 -0.52 10.64 -1.27
N ILE A 173 -0.22 10.42 0.02
CA ILE A 173 0.99 9.71 0.46
C ILE A 173 1.01 8.27 -0.06
N GLY A 174 -0.11 7.56 0.05
CA GLY A 174 -0.25 6.20 -0.50
C GLY A 174 -0.03 6.14 -2.01
N ALA A 175 -0.52 7.14 -2.76
CA ALA A 175 -0.29 7.26 -4.19
C ALA A 175 1.19 7.54 -4.52
N LEU A 176 1.83 8.50 -3.84
CA LEU A 176 3.27 8.79 -4.01
C LEU A 176 4.13 7.56 -3.72
N ARG A 177 3.80 6.78 -2.68
CA ARG A 177 4.46 5.50 -2.39
C ARG A 177 4.32 4.52 -3.55
N GLY A 178 3.09 4.34 -4.08
CA GLY A 178 2.86 3.44 -5.21
C GLY A 178 3.61 3.86 -6.46
N ILE A 179 3.66 5.18 -6.75
CA ILE A 179 4.44 5.74 -7.85
C ILE A 179 5.94 5.46 -7.65
N ALA A 180 6.49 5.73 -6.46
CA ALA A 180 7.92 5.56 -6.18
C ALA A 180 8.36 4.09 -6.33
N LEU A 181 7.58 3.15 -5.79
CA LEU A 181 7.88 1.73 -5.89
C LEU A 181 7.78 1.21 -7.34
N ALA A 182 6.78 1.66 -8.09
CA ALA A 182 6.64 1.30 -9.51
C ALA A 182 7.78 1.88 -10.36
N GLU A 183 8.15 3.17 -10.15
CA GLU A 183 9.30 3.78 -10.83
C GLU A 183 10.60 3.03 -10.52
N ALA A 184 10.85 2.70 -9.25
CA ALA A 184 12.03 1.95 -8.85
C ALA A 184 12.05 0.53 -9.50
N ALA A 185 10.91 -0.16 -9.51
CA ALA A 185 10.80 -1.47 -10.14
C ALA A 185 10.93 -1.43 -11.67
N LEU A 186 10.47 -0.36 -12.32
CA LEU A 186 10.68 -0.13 -13.76
C LEU A 186 12.10 0.33 -14.10
N GLY A 187 12.97 0.53 -13.10
CA GLY A 187 14.32 1.06 -13.29
C GLY A 187 14.30 2.49 -13.79
N GLY A 188 13.43 3.32 -13.24
CA GLY A 188 13.41 4.76 -13.43
C GLY A 188 14.68 5.42 -12.93
N GLU A 189 14.88 6.68 -13.31
CA GLU A 189 16.04 7.48 -12.88
C GLU A 189 15.95 7.81 -11.38
N ASP A 190 17.07 7.78 -10.67
CA ASP A 190 17.18 8.10 -9.25
C ASP A 190 16.62 9.49 -8.93
N SER A 191 16.86 10.47 -9.82
CA SER A 191 16.31 11.84 -9.74
C SER A 191 14.78 11.90 -9.65
N ARG A 192 14.07 10.93 -10.24
CA ARG A 192 12.60 10.84 -10.12
C ARG A 192 12.18 10.40 -8.74
N ILE A 193 12.90 9.47 -8.14
CA ILE A 193 12.63 9.01 -6.76
C ILE A 193 12.92 10.13 -5.76
N GLU A 194 14.02 10.88 -5.97
CA GLU A 194 14.36 12.07 -5.18
C GLU A 194 13.25 13.13 -5.26
N ALA A 195 12.80 13.48 -6.46
CA ALA A 195 11.69 14.42 -6.65
C ALA A 195 10.37 13.95 -5.99
N LEU A 196 10.08 12.64 -6.01
CA LEU A 196 8.93 12.08 -5.30
C LEU A 196 9.08 12.17 -3.78
N GLN A 197 10.30 11.99 -3.26
CA GLN A 197 10.60 12.17 -1.84
C GLN A 197 10.41 13.65 -1.43
N ASP A 198 10.83 14.60 -2.24
CA ASP A 198 10.62 16.03 -1.99
C ASP A 198 9.12 16.39 -1.96
N MET A 199 8.31 15.77 -2.83
CA MET A 199 6.86 15.94 -2.81
C MET A 199 6.20 15.26 -1.59
N LEU A 200 6.80 14.20 -1.05
CA LEU A 200 6.28 13.44 0.08
C LEU A 200 6.43 14.20 1.41
N PHE A 201 7.58 14.85 1.66
CA PHE A 201 7.85 15.48 2.95
C PHE A 201 6.82 16.55 3.37
N PRO A 202 6.37 17.48 2.51
CA PRO A 202 5.30 18.41 2.86
C PRO A 202 4.00 17.69 3.25
N LYS A 203 3.69 16.57 2.62
CA LYS A 203 2.50 15.77 2.94
C LYS A 203 2.60 15.10 4.29
N ILE A 204 3.76 14.54 4.63
CA ILE A 204 4.01 13.98 5.95
C ILE A 204 3.84 15.06 7.03
N ARG A 205 4.44 16.24 6.84
CA ARG A 205 4.29 17.37 7.80
C ARG A 205 2.86 17.81 7.99
N ASN A 206 2.00 17.68 6.99
CA ASN A 206 0.58 18.03 7.10
C ASN A 206 -0.24 17.01 7.91
N VAL A 207 0.23 15.79 8.06
CA VAL A 207 -0.51 14.72 8.76
C VAL A 207 0.17 14.22 10.02
N THR A 208 1.33 14.80 10.39
CA THR A 208 2.06 14.44 11.61
C THR A 208 2.38 15.67 12.46
N HIS A 209 2.32 15.51 13.77
CA HIS A 209 2.83 16.46 14.75
C HIS A 209 4.36 16.38 14.87
N ALA A 210 4.97 17.37 15.54
CA ALA A 210 6.42 17.42 15.74
C ALA A 210 6.99 16.21 16.51
N ASP A 211 6.19 15.61 17.40
CA ASP A 211 6.53 14.37 18.13
C ASP A 211 6.39 13.10 17.28
N GLY A 212 5.90 13.21 16.05
CA GLY A 212 5.68 12.12 15.11
C GLY A 212 4.28 11.51 15.16
N GLY A 213 3.40 11.93 16.06
CA GLY A 213 2.03 11.42 16.13
C GLY A 213 1.17 11.90 14.95
N HIS A 214 0.27 11.04 14.46
CA HIS A 214 -0.65 11.40 13.40
C HIS A 214 -1.70 12.39 13.86
N VAL A 215 -1.99 13.45 13.08
CA VAL A 215 -2.92 14.53 13.44
C VAL A 215 -4.34 14.05 13.75
N SER A 216 -4.79 12.94 13.18
CA SER A 216 -6.09 12.35 13.51
C SER A 216 -6.14 11.75 14.92
N ARG A 217 -4.98 11.52 15.54
CA ARG A 217 -4.83 10.81 16.83
C ARG A 217 -5.45 9.40 16.80
N MET A 218 -5.54 8.79 15.62
CA MET A 218 -6.06 7.43 15.36
C MET A 218 -4.88 6.49 15.14
N PRO A 219 -4.66 5.50 16.02
CA PRO A 219 -3.51 4.60 15.91
C PRO A 219 -3.47 3.78 14.62
N ASP A 220 -4.62 3.36 14.10
CA ASP A 220 -4.70 2.60 12.84
C ASP A 220 -4.20 3.42 11.64
N ARG A 221 -4.58 4.70 11.54
CA ARG A 221 -4.06 5.60 10.51
C ARG A 221 -2.57 5.85 10.67
N HIS A 222 -2.11 6.01 11.91
CA HIS A 222 -0.70 6.20 12.21
C HIS A 222 0.13 4.97 11.80
N ILE A 223 -0.29 3.76 12.16
CA ILE A 223 0.38 2.51 11.76
C ILE A 223 0.35 2.34 10.23
N LYS A 224 -0.80 2.63 9.59
CA LYS A 224 -0.90 2.58 8.12
C LYS A 224 0.11 3.54 7.47
N LEU A 225 0.20 4.78 7.95
CA LEU A 225 1.17 5.76 7.46
C LEU A 225 2.61 5.27 7.66
N MET A 226 2.94 4.76 8.85
CA MET A 226 4.28 4.20 9.10
C MET A 226 4.64 3.10 8.10
N ARG A 227 3.72 2.17 7.83
CA ARG A 227 3.93 1.09 6.85
C ARG A 227 4.20 1.66 5.46
N GLN A 228 3.43 2.64 5.03
CA GLN A 228 3.63 3.33 3.74
C GLN A 228 5.00 4.02 3.64
N LEU A 229 5.47 4.64 4.73
CA LEU A 229 6.80 5.29 4.75
C LEU A 229 7.94 4.26 4.76
N VAL A 230 7.78 3.12 5.44
CA VAL A 230 8.73 2.00 5.37
C VAL A 230 8.84 1.49 3.92
N GLU A 231 7.72 1.31 3.24
CA GLU A 231 7.69 0.88 1.84
C GLU A 231 8.32 1.95 0.90
N PHE A 232 8.01 3.23 1.10
CA PHE A 232 8.64 4.31 0.31
C PHE A 232 10.17 4.32 0.49
N ARG A 233 10.67 4.14 1.73
CA ARG A 233 12.11 4.03 2.01
C ARG A 233 12.79 2.90 1.24
N MET A 234 12.07 1.82 0.93
CA MET A 234 12.64 0.75 0.09
C MET A 234 12.90 1.24 -1.35
N ALA A 235 12.01 2.09 -1.89
CA ALA A 235 12.23 2.69 -3.21
C ALA A 235 13.47 3.61 -3.20
N THR A 236 13.66 4.44 -2.15
CA THR A 236 14.86 5.29 -2.02
C THR A 236 16.13 4.45 -1.90
N SER A 237 16.08 3.34 -1.15
CA SER A 237 17.23 2.44 -1.01
C SER A 237 17.60 1.75 -2.32
N LEU A 238 16.62 1.31 -3.12
CA LEU A 238 16.87 0.68 -4.42
C LEU A 238 17.43 1.67 -5.45
N ALA A 239 17.01 2.94 -5.37
CA ALA A 239 17.44 4.02 -6.25
C ALA A 239 18.68 4.78 -5.72
N SER A 240 19.35 4.28 -4.67
CA SER A 240 20.51 4.97 -4.05
C SER A 240 20.28 6.43 -3.65
N VAL A 241 19.02 6.80 -3.34
CA VAL A 241 18.62 8.12 -2.86
C VAL A 241 18.73 8.19 -1.34
N ASP A 242 19.21 9.30 -0.78
CA ASP A 242 19.31 9.48 0.67
C ASP A 242 17.94 9.45 1.36
N GLY A 243 17.70 8.40 2.13
CA GLY A 243 16.49 8.18 2.92
C GLY A 243 16.66 8.49 4.42
N SER A 244 17.72 9.17 4.85
CA SER A 244 18.01 9.45 6.26
C SER A 244 16.90 10.24 6.96
N ALA A 245 16.45 11.33 6.37
CA ALA A 245 15.37 12.17 6.89
C ALA A 245 14.04 11.42 6.99
N LEU A 246 13.76 10.51 6.04
CA LEU A 246 12.59 9.63 6.08
C LEU A 246 12.72 8.60 7.21
N SER A 247 13.91 8.02 7.38
CA SER A 247 14.21 7.08 8.48
C SER A 247 14.03 7.73 9.85
N ASP A 248 14.46 8.97 10.03
CA ASP A 248 14.28 9.72 11.28
C ASP A 248 12.80 10.04 11.54
N THR A 249 12.03 10.32 10.51
CA THR A 249 10.59 10.50 10.61
C THR A 249 9.90 9.21 11.05
N ILE A 250 10.25 8.07 10.44
CA ILE A 250 9.72 6.75 10.81
C ILE A 250 10.07 6.40 12.27
N LYS A 251 11.30 6.72 12.73
CA LYS A 251 11.71 6.50 14.12
C LYS A 251 10.87 7.33 15.12
N ARG A 252 10.64 8.63 14.82
CA ARG A 252 9.79 9.48 15.69
C ARG A 252 8.36 8.94 15.76
N MET A 253 7.78 8.57 14.62
CA MET A 253 6.46 7.94 14.57
C MET A 253 6.43 6.64 15.36
N GLY A 254 7.45 5.81 15.24
CA GLY A 254 7.56 4.56 15.97
C GLY A 254 7.63 4.72 17.48
N ALA A 255 8.26 5.80 17.98
CA ALA A 255 8.26 6.11 19.40
C ALA A 255 6.84 6.33 19.95
N VAL A 256 5.99 7.05 19.20
CA VAL A 256 4.58 7.25 19.55
C VAL A 256 3.79 5.96 19.43
N ALA A 257 4.00 5.17 18.38
CA ALA A 257 3.33 3.87 18.23
C ALA A 257 3.64 2.92 19.40
N ARG A 258 4.89 2.89 19.87
CA ARG A 258 5.28 2.11 21.06
C ARG A 258 4.59 2.61 22.33
N MET A 259 4.37 3.92 22.46
CA MET A 259 3.66 4.51 23.57
C MET A 259 2.23 3.97 23.70
N TRP A 260 1.57 3.69 22.59
CA TRP A 260 0.20 3.17 22.56
C TRP A 260 0.11 1.65 22.73
N ARG A 261 1.24 0.94 22.77
CA ARG A 261 1.24 -0.53 22.89
C ARG A 261 0.96 -0.96 24.32
N HIS A 262 -0.01 -1.82 24.52
CA HIS A 262 -0.34 -2.47 25.78
C HIS A 262 0.61 -3.65 26.10
N GLY A 263 0.50 -4.20 27.31
CA GLY A 263 1.31 -5.32 27.75
C GLY A 263 1.04 -6.62 26.98
N ASP A 264 -0.15 -6.77 26.41
CA ASP A 264 -0.53 -7.87 25.51
C ASP A 264 -0.07 -7.68 24.05
N GLY A 265 0.63 -6.60 23.76
CA GLY A 265 1.15 -6.26 22.45
C GLY A 265 0.19 -5.51 21.53
N ARG A 266 -1.08 -5.40 21.86
CA ARG A 266 -2.07 -4.65 21.07
C ARG A 266 -1.83 -3.16 21.17
N ILE A 267 -2.34 -2.43 20.18
CA ILE A 267 -2.36 -0.97 20.17
C ILE A 267 -3.67 -0.48 20.78
N ALA A 268 -3.60 0.54 21.61
CA ALA A 268 -4.77 1.22 22.18
C ALA A 268 -5.68 1.80 21.09
N HIS A 269 -6.98 1.78 21.33
CA HIS A 269 -7.98 2.36 20.44
C HIS A 269 -8.32 3.77 20.86
N PHE A 270 -8.14 4.73 19.95
CA PHE A 270 -8.48 6.14 20.19
C PHE A 270 -9.27 6.70 19.01
N ASN A 271 -10.13 7.67 19.29
CA ASN A 271 -10.78 8.54 18.32
C ASN A 271 -11.53 7.80 17.18
N GLY A 272 -12.10 6.63 17.47
CA GLY A 272 -12.88 5.86 16.49
C GLY A 272 -12.03 5.12 15.45
N GLY A 273 -10.74 4.99 15.68
CA GLY A 273 -9.84 4.19 14.83
C GLY A 273 -10.17 2.70 14.84
N GLY A 274 -9.71 2.00 13.81
CA GLY A 274 -9.84 0.55 13.69
C GLY A 274 -8.90 -0.22 14.63
N SER A 275 -9.16 -1.52 14.76
CA SER A 275 -8.33 -2.44 15.54
C SER A 275 -7.00 -2.75 14.84
N ILE A 276 -5.92 -2.73 15.58
CA ILE A 276 -4.60 -3.18 15.14
C ILE A 276 -4.21 -4.40 15.96
N SER A 277 -3.98 -5.53 15.30
CA SER A 277 -3.51 -6.73 15.99
C SER A 277 -2.09 -6.55 16.53
N ALA A 278 -1.73 -7.36 17.54
CA ALA A 278 -0.38 -7.34 18.11
C ALA A 278 0.68 -7.67 17.05
N GLU A 279 0.39 -8.60 16.14
CA GLU A 279 1.29 -9.02 15.07
C GLU A 279 1.58 -7.87 14.09
N ILE A 280 0.55 -7.14 13.65
CA ILE A 280 0.70 -5.99 12.74
C ILE A 280 1.50 -4.88 13.42
N ALA A 281 1.22 -4.61 14.70
CA ALA A 281 1.95 -3.60 15.46
C ALA A 281 3.43 -3.95 15.60
N GLU A 282 3.72 -5.19 16.00
CA GLU A 282 5.09 -5.69 16.19
C GLU A 282 5.88 -5.70 14.88
N GLU A 283 5.30 -6.26 13.83
CA GLU A 283 5.91 -6.27 12.50
C GLU A 283 6.22 -4.86 12.01
N THR A 284 5.29 -3.92 12.20
CA THR A 284 5.48 -2.52 11.79
C THR A 284 6.64 -1.88 12.55
N LEU A 285 6.71 -2.04 13.87
CA LEU A 285 7.79 -1.50 14.69
C LEU A 285 9.14 -2.13 14.36
N LEU A 286 9.18 -3.44 14.10
CA LEU A 286 10.39 -4.15 13.68
C LEU A 286 10.92 -3.60 12.34
N ARG A 287 10.07 -3.51 11.34
CA ARG A 287 10.44 -3.01 9.99
C ARG A 287 10.77 -1.51 9.97
N ALA A 288 10.20 -0.76 10.91
CA ALA A 288 10.54 0.64 11.13
C ALA A 288 11.93 0.83 11.77
N GLY A 289 12.55 -0.24 12.29
CA GLY A 289 13.81 -0.17 13.02
C GLY A 289 13.69 0.56 14.35
N VAL A 290 12.53 0.47 14.99
CA VAL A 290 12.25 1.18 16.24
C VAL A 290 12.65 0.32 17.44
N HIS A 291 13.73 0.72 18.07
CA HIS A 291 14.27 0.08 19.28
C HIS A 291 14.30 1.05 20.46
N GLY A 292 14.51 0.55 21.67
CA GLY A 292 14.72 1.36 22.86
C GLY A 292 13.50 1.49 23.77
N LYS A 293 13.58 2.41 24.74
CA LYS A 293 12.55 2.62 25.77
C LYS A 293 11.30 3.30 25.19
N THR A 294 10.15 3.00 25.77
CA THR A 294 8.88 3.66 25.45
C THR A 294 8.91 5.10 25.95
N VAL A 295 8.55 6.05 25.10
CA VAL A 295 8.36 7.45 25.51
C VAL A 295 7.12 7.55 26.39
N GLN A 296 7.19 8.43 27.42
CA GLN A 296 6.08 8.63 28.36
C GLN A 296 5.17 9.79 27.95
N GLN A 297 5.64 10.68 27.09
CA GLN A 297 4.90 11.86 26.67
C GLN A 297 5.05 12.09 25.17
N ALA A 298 3.95 12.46 24.53
CA ALA A 298 3.87 12.97 23.16
C ALA A 298 3.05 14.29 23.21
N PRO A 299 3.71 15.40 23.59
CA PRO A 299 3.00 16.62 23.99
C PRO A 299 2.26 17.29 22.83
N TYR A 300 2.78 17.21 21.61
CA TYR A 300 2.13 17.79 20.42
C TYR A 300 0.92 16.96 19.96
N SER A 301 0.99 15.65 20.12
CA SER A 301 -0.14 14.75 19.86
C SER A 301 -1.10 14.69 21.05
N GLY A 302 -0.73 15.23 22.22
CA GLY A 302 -1.56 15.28 23.41
C GLY A 302 -1.74 13.92 24.10
N PHE A 303 -0.70 13.06 24.10
CA PHE A 303 -0.71 11.77 24.80
C PHE A 303 0.27 11.73 25.96
N LEU A 304 -0.19 11.12 27.04
CA LEU A 304 0.61 10.78 28.21
C LEU A 304 0.41 9.30 28.54
N ARG A 305 1.50 8.59 28.80
CA ARG A 305 1.48 7.20 29.27
C ARG A 305 1.86 7.15 30.74
N MET A 306 0.97 6.60 31.55
CA MET A 306 1.26 6.22 32.90
C MET A 306 1.39 4.71 32.98
N GLY A 307 2.43 4.20 33.62
CA GLY A 307 2.64 2.79 33.91
C GLY A 307 2.71 2.59 35.43
N SER A 308 1.88 1.72 35.98
CA SER A 308 2.10 1.18 37.32
C SER A 308 3.09 0.02 37.19
N GLY A 309 3.99 -0.11 38.17
CA GLY A 309 4.89 -1.26 38.25
C GLY A 309 4.10 -2.58 38.26
N ARG A 310 4.78 -3.70 37.92
CA ARG A 310 4.17 -5.04 38.09
C ARG A 310 3.76 -5.21 39.54
N THR A 311 2.46 -5.32 39.81
CA THR A 311 1.93 -5.94 41.03
C THR A 311 2.12 -7.44 40.93
#